data_ee7cc223029258fc5c193b57e54d94f8
#
_entry.id   ee7cc223029258fc5c193b57e54d94f8
#
_cell.length_a   1.000
_cell.length_b   1.000
_cell.length_c   1.000
_cell.angle_alpha   90.00
_cell.angle_beta   90.00
_cell.angle_gamma   90.00
#
_symmetry.space_group_name_H-M   'P 1'
#
loop_
_entity.id
_entity.type
_entity.pdbx_description
1 polymer ?
#
loop_
_entity_poly.entity_id
_entity_poly.type
_entity_poly.pdbx_seq_one_letter_code
_entity_poly.pdbx_strand_id
1 'polypeptide(L)'
;MRPILFIVVPCYNEEAVLPITAPAFESKIKELIQKGKVSEKSRVLFVNDGSKDRTWEIIQSMAKDSVYYTGISQSRNRGHQNAVLAGLMESKSRCDITISIDCDGQDDIDAMNDMVDAYLNGCEIVYGVRSKRDTDTFFKRFTAESFYKLLNWMGVEVIFNHADYRLISSRVLEELSNFKEVNIFLRGMVPLVGFKSTSVYYERHERIAGESHYPLKKMLALAFDGITSLSIKPIRMITGLGMGIALMSFIGVVWSVVMYFIGNTVSGWASMTSLICFIGGVQLICLGILGEYIGKIYLETKARPRYIISERTYEKKTYKCGGENEKIG
;
A
#
# COMPACT_ATOMS: atom_id res chain seq x y z
N MET A 1 14.13 13.96 25.66
CA MET A 1 14.08 12.48 25.81
C MET A 1 14.50 11.85 24.50
N ARG A 2 15.15 10.65 24.51
CA ARG A 2 15.43 9.91 23.27
C ARG A 2 14.13 9.24 22.81
N PRO A 3 13.77 9.30 21.52
CA PRO A 3 12.53 8.71 21.02
C PRO A 3 12.58 7.17 21.10
N ILE A 4 11.44 6.57 21.36
CA ILE A 4 11.24 5.12 21.27
C ILE A 4 10.98 4.78 19.82
N LEU A 5 11.80 3.92 19.22
CA LEU A 5 11.68 3.44 17.84
C LEU A 5 11.07 2.04 17.80
N PHE A 6 10.05 1.83 16.96
CA PHE A 6 9.61 0.50 16.56
C PHE A 6 9.91 0.27 15.08
N ILE A 7 10.71 -0.79 14.79
CA ILE A 7 10.91 -1.26 13.41
C ILE A 7 9.78 -2.24 13.10
N VAL A 8 8.90 -1.90 12.17
CA VAL A 8 7.75 -2.71 11.78
C VAL A 8 8.11 -3.55 10.55
N VAL A 9 8.10 -4.87 10.70
CA VAL A 9 8.51 -5.82 9.66
C VAL A 9 7.35 -6.76 9.33
N PRO A 10 6.67 -6.56 8.17
CA PRO A 10 5.64 -7.49 7.71
C PRO A 10 6.27 -8.79 7.23
N CYS A 11 5.68 -9.94 7.62
CA CYS A 11 6.15 -11.28 7.30
C CYS A 11 5.01 -12.14 6.78
N TYR A 12 5.22 -12.80 5.63
CA TYR A 12 4.28 -13.80 5.10
C TYR A 12 5.02 -14.95 4.43
N ASN A 13 5.04 -16.11 5.06
CA ASN A 13 5.79 -17.30 4.65
C ASN A 13 7.30 -17.00 4.51
N GLU A 14 7.90 -16.48 5.58
CA GLU A 14 9.29 -16.03 5.63
C GLU A 14 10.14 -16.89 6.59
N GLU A 15 9.79 -18.17 6.79
CA GLU A 15 10.51 -19.07 7.71
C GLU A 15 11.98 -19.22 7.36
N ALA A 16 12.35 -19.15 6.07
CA ALA A 16 13.74 -19.26 5.62
C ALA A 16 14.52 -17.93 5.73
N VAL A 17 13.85 -16.79 5.64
CA VAL A 17 14.48 -15.46 5.58
C VAL A 17 14.60 -14.83 6.96
N LEU A 18 13.56 -14.96 7.78
CA LEU A 18 13.45 -14.31 9.07
C LEU A 18 14.61 -14.59 10.03
N PRO A 19 15.13 -15.84 10.17
CA PRO A 19 16.28 -16.13 11.03
C PRO A 19 17.57 -15.42 10.60
N ILE A 20 17.68 -15.08 9.30
CA ILE A 20 18.85 -14.42 8.72
C ILE A 20 18.77 -12.89 8.90
N THR A 21 17.58 -12.31 8.69
CA THR A 21 17.40 -10.86 8.69
C THR A 21 17.11 -10.25 10.06
N ALA A 22 16.45 -11.00 10.95
CA ALA A 22 16.11 -10.50 12.29
C ALA A 22 17.33 -10.04 13.12
N PRO A 23 18.48 -10.75 13.13
CA PRO A 23 19.66 -10.29 13.85
C PRO A 23 20.21 -8.95 13.35
N ALA A 24 20.05 -8.63 12.07
CA ALA A 24 20.47 -7.34 11.50
C ALA A 24 19.59 -6.19 12.03
N PHE A 25 18.28 -6.37 12.15
CA PHE A 25 17.39 -5.38 12.76
C PHE A 25 17.70 -5.15 14.24
N GLU A 26 17.98 -6.21 15.00
CA GLU A 26 18.38 -6.08 16.41
C GLU A 26 19.72 -5.34 16.54
N SER A 27 20.70 -5.71 15.71
CA SER A 27 22.01 -5.02 15.68
C SER A 27 21.85 -3.54 15.39
N LYS A 28 20.96 -3.16 14.45
CA LYS A 28 20.68 -1.75 14.11
C LYS A 28 20.04 -0.99 15.27
N ILE A 29 19.08 -1.59 15.98
CA ILE A 29 18.51 -0.96 17.20
C ILE A 29 19.61 -0.73 18.25
N LYS A 30 20.45 -1.74 18.51
CA LYS A 30 21.56 -1.62 19.47
C LYS A 30 22.53 -0.50 19.08
N GLU A 31 22.88 -0.41 17.80
CA GLU A 31 23.73 0.65 17.26
C GLU A 31 23.11 2.04 17.50
N LEU A 32 21.82 2.22 17.16
CA LEU A 32 21.12 3.50 17.36
C LEU A 32 21.01 3.87 18.84
N ILE A 33 20.84 2.90 19.75
CA ILE A 33 20.85 3.11 21.21
C ILE A 33 22.25 3.55 21.66
N GLN A 34 23.32 2.86 21.22
CA GLN A 34 24.71 3.19 21.56
C GLN A 34 25.08 4.60 21.06
N LYS A 35 24.63 4.98 19.86
CA LYS A 35 24.81 6.33 19.31
C LYS A 35 23.95 7.38 20.05
N GLY A 36 23.11 6.98 20.99
CA GLY A 36 22.23 7.88 21.74
C GLY A 36 21.08 8.48 20.95
N LYS A 37 20.77 7.95 19.77
CA LYS A 37 19.73 8.47 18.88
C LYS A 37 18.32 8.00 19.28
N VAL A 38 18.19 6.79 19.83
CA VAL A 38 16.90 6.21 20.27
C VAL A 38 16.97 5.66 21.68
N SER A 39 15.81 5.37 22.27
CA SER A 39 15.65 4.85 23.62
C SER A 39 15.94 3.34 23.69
N GLU A 40 16.40 2.83 24.83
CA GLU A 40 16.53 1.39 25.12
C GLU A 40 15.20 0.62 25.07
N LYS A 41 14.07 1.34 25.11
CA LYS A 41 12.74 0.76 24.95
C LYS A 41 12.38 0.47 23.48
N SER A 42 13.26 0.79 22.53
CA SER A 42 13.05 0.52 21.12
C SER A 42 12.98 -0.98 20.81
N ARG A 43 12.13 -1.38 19.84
CA ARG A 43 11.83 -2.79 19.54
C ARG A 43 11.69 -3.02 18.03
N VAL A 44 11.86 -4.27 17.62
CA VAL A 44 11.42 -4.78 16.32
C VAL A 44 10.05 -5.43 16.51
N LEU A 45 9.06 -4.99 15.74
CA LEU A 45 7.71 -5.56 15.71
C LEU A 45 7.52 -6.35 14.42
N PHE A 46 7.56 -7.67 14.52
CA PHE A 46 7.23 -8.55 13.42
C PHE A 46 5.70 -8.70 13.30
N VAL A 47 5.20 -8.56 12.07
CA VAL A 47 3.77 -8.69 11.78
C VAL A 47 3.55 -9.91 10.90
N ASN A 48 3.11 -11.01 11.48
CA ASN A 48 2.74 -12.20 10.73
C ASN A 48 1.40 -12.00 10.03
N ASP A 49 1.39 -11.98 8.70
CA ASP A 49 0.19 -11.83 7.86
C ASP A 49 -0.51 -13.18 7.61
N GLY A 50 -0.76 -13.95 8.67
CA GLY A 50 -1.43 -15.24 8.59
C GLY A 50 -0.67 -16.26 7.76
N SER A 51 0.65 -16.39 8.00
CA SER A 51 1.52 -17.38 7.34
C SER A 51 1.04 -18.81 7.57
N LYS A 52 1.35 -19.68 6.61
CA LYS A 52 1.01 -21.11 6.64
C LYS A 52 2.19 -21.99 7.00
N ASP A 53 3.41 -21.42 7.01
CA ASP A 53 4.66 -22.02 7.38
C ASP A 53 4.99 -21.75 8.87
N ARG A 54 6.21 -21.99 9.30
CA ARG A 54 6.66 -21.80 10.68
C ARG A 54 7.02 -20.36 11.06
N THR A 55 6.70 -19.37 10.21
CA THR A 55 7.04 -17.95 10.45
C THR A 55 6.57 -17.47 11.82
N TRP A 56 5.32 -17.79 12.23
CA TRP A 56 4.80 -17.33 13.52
C TRP A 56 5.49 -18.01 14.71
N GLU A 57 5.79 -19.30 14.61
CA GLU A 57 6.51 -20.03 15.64
C GLU A 57 7.92 -19.46 15.87
N ILE A 58 8.60 -19.10 14.77
CA ILE A 58 9.93 -18.45 14.81
C ILE A 58 9.84 -17.10 15.51
N ILE A 59 8.85 -16.25 15.15
CA ILE A 59 8.64 -14.95 15.80
C ILE A 59 8.40 -15.13 17.31
N GLN A 60 7.57 -16.11 17.70
CA GLN A 60 7.30 -16.39 19.12
C GLN A 60 8.56 -16.84 19.87
N SER A 61 9.40 -17.65 19.24
CA SER A 61 10.67 -18.08 19.84
C SER A 61 11.62 -16.89 20.03
N MET A 62 11.86 -16.11 18.97
CA MET A 62 12.73 -14.94 19.01
C MET A 62 12.28 -13.92 20.07
N ALA A 63 10.96 -13.71 20.24
CA ALA A 63 10.42 -12.80 21.24
C ALA A 63 10.60 -13.29 22.69
N LYS A 64 10.86 -14.60 22.89
CA LYS A 64 11.25 -15.15 24.21
C LYS A 64 12.75 -15.00 24.48
N ASP A 65 13.55 -15.09 23.42
CA ASP A 65 15.02 -15.14 23.52
C ASP A 65 15.63 -13.72 23.61
N SER A 66 14.97 -12.70 23.07
CA SER A 66 15.47 -11.31 23.08
C SER A 66 14.36 -10.31 23.43
N VAL A 67 14.69 -9.37 24.30
CA VAL A 67 13.81 -8.26 24.70
C VAL A 67 13.56 -7.29 23.54
N TYR A 68 14.40 -7.30 22.51
CA TYR A 68 14.26 -6.43 21.35
C TYR A 68 13.18 -6.87 20.37
N TYR A 69 12.75 -8.12 20.43
CA TYR A 69 11.74 -8.66 19.52
C TYR A 69 10.35 -8.69 20.13
N THR A 70 9.39 -8.34 19.33
CA THR A 70 7.97 -8.48 19.65
C THR A 70 7.21 -8.83 18.37
N GLY A 71 6.05 -9.43 18.48
CA GLY A 71 5.29 -9.87 17.31
C GLY A 71 3.79 -9.84 17.52
N ILE A 72 3.10 -9.64 16.41
CA ILE A 72 1.66 -9.82 16.29
C ILE A 72 1.34 -10.76 15.13
N SER A 73 0.25 -11.52 15.26
CA SER A 73 -0.23 -12.40 14.21
C SER A 73 -1.64 -12.00 13.79
N GLN A 74 -1.86 -11.87 12.49
CA GLN A 74 -3.20 -11.69 11.93
C GLN A 74 -3.93 -13.04 11.84
N SER A 75 -5.26 -13.02 11.97
CA SER A 75 -6.10 -14.22 11.91
C SER A 75 -6.07 -14.92 10.54
N ARG A 76 -5.72 -14.20 9.47
CA ARG A 76 -5.53 -14.69 8.10
C ARG A 76 -4.72 -13.70 7.28
N ASN A 77 -4.21 -14.13 6.13
CA ASN A 77 -3.58 -13.23 5.17
C ASN A 77 -4.55 -12.13 4.70
N ARG A 78 -4.11 -10.89 4.83
CA ARG A 78 -4.83 -9.68 4.42
C ARG A 78 -4.05 -8.85 3.41
N GLY A 79 -2.85 -9.31 3.05
CA GLY A 79 -1.93 -8.66 2.13
C GLY A 79 -0.99 -7.68 2.82
N HIS A 80 0.16 -7.47 2.16
CA HIS A 80 1.29 -6.71 2.66
C HIS A 80 0.91 -5.35 3.28
N GLN A 81 0.11 -4.54 2.59
CA GLN A 81 -0.26 -3.19 3.06
C GLN A 81 -1.09 -3.22 4.37
N ASN A 82 -1.98 -4.21 4.51
CA ASN A 82 -2.73 -4.39 5.75
C ASN A 82 -1.83 -4.89 6.89
N ALA A 83 -0.80 -5.69 6.59
CA ALA A 83 0.17 -6.13 7.58
C ALA A 83 1.02 -4.94 8.07
N VAL A 84 1.52 -4.11 7.16
CA VAL A 84 2.23 -2.87 7.52
C VAL A 84 1.34 -1.98 8.37
N LEU A 85 0.10 -1.72 7.93
CA LEU A 85 -0.84 -0.89 8.68
C LEU A 85 -1.12 -1.45 10.08
N ALA A 86 -1.31 -2.76 10.21
CA ALA A 86 -1.52 -3.41 11.52
C ALA A 86 -0.34 -3.15 12.46
N GLY A 87 0.88 -3.29 11.99
CA GLY A 87 2.08 -3.01 12.77
C GLY A 87 2.22 -1.54 13.15
N LEU A 88 1.94 -0.62 12.23
CA LEU A 88 1.96 0.82 12.49
C LEU A 88 0.93 1.21 13.55
N MET A 89 -0.31 0.74 13.43
CA MET A 89 -1.39 1.05 14.39
C MET A 89 -1.15 0.41 15.76
N GLU A 90 -0.59 -0.80 15.81
CA GLU A 90 -0.22 -1.46 17.07
C GLU A 90 0.94 -0.74 17.79
N SER A 91 1.82 -0.10 17.03
CA SER A 91 2.96 0.67 17.55
C SER A 91 2.58 2.07 18.04
N LYS A 92 1.51 2.66 17.51
CA LYS A 92 1.12 4.06 17.66
C LYS A 92 1.16 4.59 19.10
N SER A 93 0.67 3.81 20.06
CA SER A 93 0.62 4.19 21.50
C SER A 93 1.83 3.73 22.31
N ARG A 94 2.80 3.06 21.69
CA ARG A 94 3.91 2.38 22.34
C ARG A 94 5.28 2.93 21.97
N CYS A 95 5.35 3.79 20.95
CA CYS A 95 6.59 4.39 20.45
C CYS A 95 6.38 5.84 20.04
N ASP A 96 7.47 6.57 19.84
CA ASP A 96 7.46 7.93 19.32
C ASP A 96 7.59 7.95 17.80
N ILE A 97 8.33 6.95 17.24
CA ILE A 97 8.57 6.79 15.81
C ILE A 97 8.51 5.33 15.41
N THR A 98 8.05 5.10 14.19
CA THR A 98 8.09 3.79 13.54
C THR A 98 8.93 3.85 12.28
N ILE A 99 9.62 2.76 11.95
CA ILE A 99 10.22 2.55 10.63
C ILE A 99 9.65 1.25 10.08
N SER A 100 8.90 1.32 8.97
CA SER A 100 8.47 0.13 8.24
C SER A 100 9.55 -0.30 7.25
N ILE A 101 9.85 -1.59 7.17
CA ILE A 101 10.84 -2.19 6.26
C ILE A 101 10.44 -3.62 5.91
N ASP A 102 10.74 -4.07 4.68
CA ASP A 102 10.48 -5.43 4.24
C ASP A 102 11.42 -6.45 4.92
N CYS A 103 10.93 -7.68 5.11
CA CYS A 103 11.71 -8.76 5.76
C CYS A 103 12.82 -9.32 4.85
N ASP A 104 12.79 -9.08 3.54
CA ASP A 104 13.60 -9.76 2.53
C ASP A 104 15.08 -9.32 2.46
N GLY A 105 15.47 -8.35 3.28
CA GLY A 105 16.83 -7.84 3.37
C GLY A 105 17.32 -7.05 2.15
N GLN A 106 16.41 -6.63 1.25
CA GLN A 106 16.79 -5.87 0.06
C GLN A 106 17.03 -4.37 0.34
N ASP A 107 16.31 -3.80 1.29
CA ASP A 107 16.44 -2.39 1.61
C ASP A 107 17.60 -2.18 2.59
N ASP A 108 18.42 -1.16 2.32
CA ASP A 108 19.60 -0.87 3.14
C ASP A 108 19.21 -0.43 4.55
N ILE A 109 19.57 -1.27 5.51
CA ILE A 109 19.25 -1.05 6.93
C ILE A 109 20.01 0.15 7.51
N ASP A 110 21.14 0.55 6.91
CA ASP A 110 21.98 1.67 7.39
C ASP A 110 21.30 3.02 7.13
N ALA A 111 20.41 3.11 6.15
CA ALA A 111 19.60 4.31 5.91
C ALA A 111 18.71 4.70 7.12
N MET A 112 18.46 3.77 8.06
CA MET A 112 17.75 4.09 9.32
C MET A 112 18.47 5.15 10.15
N ASN A 113 19.80 5.23 10.07
CA ASN A 113 20.57 6.26 10.78
C ASN A 113 20.16 7.68 10.32
N ASP A 114 20.09 7.86 9.00
CA ASP A 114 19.75 9.14 8.37
C ASP A 114 18.26 9.46 8.54
N MET A 115 17.40 8.42 8.52
CA MET A 115 15.97 8.61 8.80
C MET A 115 15.73 9.10 10.22
N VAL A 116 16.41 8.53 11.22
CA VAL A 116 16.29 8.96 12.61
C VAL A 116 16.87 10.36 12.78
N ASP A 117 17.99 10.69 12.12
CA ASP A 117 18.55 12.04 12.14
C ASP A 117 17.60 13.08 11.53
N ALA A 118 16.95 12.74 10.42
CA ALA A 118 15.95 13.61 9.80
C ALA A 118 14.77 13.88 10.74
N TYR A 119 14.30 12.86 11.47
CA TYR A 119 13.29 13.04 12.51
C TYR A 119 13.76 13.94 13.66
N LEU A 120 14.97 13.74 14.17
CA LEU A 120 15.55 14.58 15.22
C LEU A 120 15.72 16.03 14.78
N ASN A 121 15.84 16.27 13.45
CA ASN A 121 15.85 17.60 12.83
C ASN A 121 14.43 18.13 12.52
N GLY A 122 13.39 17.50 13.04
CA GLY A 122 12.01 17.98 13.02
C GLY A 122 11.21 17.56 11.78
N CYS A 123 11.59 16.50 11.06
CA CYS A 123 10.75 15.86 10.04
C CYS A 123 9.87 14.80 10.71
N GLU A 124 8.59 14.81 10.42
CA GLU A 124 7.61 13.85 10.98
C GLU A 124 7.47 12.59 10.10
N ILE A 125 7.81 12.70 8.82
CA ILE A 125 7.78 11.61 7.85
C ILE A 125 9.10 11.60 7.09
N VAL A 126 9.74 10.43 6.96
CA VAL A 126 10.94 10.28 6.14
C VAL A 126 10.75 9.10 5.19
N TYR A 127 10.81 9.38 3.88
CA TYR A 127 10.65 8.37 2.85
C TYR A 127 12.00 7.79 2.46
N GLY A 128 12.11 6.46 2.47
CA GLY A 128 13.22 5.76 1.84
C GLY A 128 13.01 5.74 0.32
N VAL A 129 13.91 6.37 -0.41
CA VAL A 129 13.89 6.44 -1.86
C VAL A 129 15.06 5.64 -2.42
N ARG A 130 14.76 4.69 -3.30
CA ARG A 130 15.78 3.89 -3.94
C ARG A 130 16.59 4.78 -4.90
N SER A 131 17.89 4.90 -4.66
CA SER A 131 18.82 5.54 -5.57
C SER A 131 18.90 4.73 -6.88
N LYS A 132 19.38 5.34 -7.96
CA LYS A 132 19.29 4.85 -9.35
C LYS A 132 19.59 3.36 -9.50
N ARG A 133 18.76 2.69 -10.28
CA ARG A 133 19.01 1.37 -10.83
C ARG A 133 19.91 1.51 -12.08
N ASP A 134 21.21 1.34 -11.94
CA ASP A 134 22.11 1.31 -13.09
C ASP A 134 21.93 0.05 -13.97
N THR A 135 21.17 -0.94 -13.47
CA THR A 135 20.88 -2.22 -14.16
C THR A 135 19.55 -2.25 -14.92
N ASP A 136 18.70 -1.23 -14.83
CA ASP A 136 17.41 -1.25 -15.53
C ASP A 136 17.58 -0.91 -17.02
N THR A 137 17.09 -1.80 -17.90
CA THR A 137 17.01 -1.55 -19.34
C THR A 137 16.22 -0.27 -19.62
N PHE A 138 16.62 0.48 -20.67
CA PHE A 138 15.97 1.73 -21.12
C PHE A 138 14.44 1.61 -21.20
N PHE A 139 13.93 0.46 -21.65
CA PHE A 139 12.51 0.19 -21.77
C PHE A 139 11.80 0.12 -20.39
N LYS A 140 12.42 -0.52 -19.38
CA LYS A 140 11.86 -0.58 -18.03
C LYS A 140 11.82 0.79 -17.35
N ARG A 141 12.86 1.59 -17.58
CA ARG A 141 12.94 2.96 -17.05
C ARG A 141 11.88 3.86 -17.69
N PHE A 142 11.74 3.82 -19.02
CA PHE A 142 10.75 4.60 -19.75
C PHE A 142 9.32 4.24 -19.34
N THR A 143 9.01 2.93 -19.21
CA THR A 143 7.68 2.48 -18.76
C THR A 143 7.38 2.90 -17.32
N ALA A 144 8.35 2.84 -16.41
CA ALA A 144 8.19 3.28 -15.03
C ALA A 144 7.98 4.81 -14.95
N GLU A 145 8.79 5.60 -15.64
CA GLU A 145 8.63 7.07 -15.66
C GLU A 145 7.29 7.50 -16.27
N SER A 146 6.89 6.86 -17.38
CA SER A 146 5.59 7.11 -18.02
C SER A 146 4.43 6.76 -17.09
N PHE A 147 4.58 5.68 -16.33
CA PHE A 147 3.61 5.25 -15.34
C PHE A 147 3.43 6.27 -14.22
N TYR A 148 4.52 6.76 -13.61
CA TYR A 148 4.44 7.78 -12.56
C TYR A 148 3.90 9.13 -13.09
N LYS A 149 4.26 9.51 -14.33
CA LYS A 149 3.67 10.68 -14.99
C LYS A 149 2.16 10.53 -15.18
N LEU A 150 1.71 9.34 -15.58
CA LEU A 150 0.28 9.03 -15.70
C LEU A 150 -0.44 9.12 -14.35
N LEU A 151 0.15 8.56 -13.27
CA LEU A 151 -0.42 8.66 -11.92
C LEU A 151 -0.57 10.11 -11.47
N ASN A 152 0.48 10.92 -11.62
CA ASN A 152 0.44 12.35 -11.30
C ASN A 152 -0.59 13.11 -12.15
N TRP A 153 -0.66 12.83 -13.46
CA TRP A 153 -1.67 13.40 -14.34
C TRP A 153 -3.08 12.99 -13.91
N MET A 154 -3.25 11.75 -13.45
CA MET A 154 -4.51 11.25 -12.89
C MET A 154 -4.82 11.84 -11.51
N GLY A 155 -3.93 12.65 -10.91
CA GLY A 155 -4.14 13.32 -9.63
C GLY A 155 -3.80 12.50 -8.40
N VAL A 156 -3.01 11.44 -8.57
CA VAL A 156 -2.45 10.65 -7.47
C VAL A 156 -1.06 11.19 -7.16
N GLU A 157 -0.92 11.90 -6.04
CA GLU A 157 0.38 12.38 -5.57
C GLU A 157 1.18 11.23 -4.99
N VAL A 158 2.10 10.68 -5.77
CA VAL A 158 3.00 9.61 -5.34
C VAL A 158 4.43 10.10 -5.46
N ILE A 159 5.21 9.96 -4.39
CA ILE A 159 6.64 10.25 -4.41
C ILE A 159 7.32 9.22 -5.31
N PHE A 160 8.08 9.70 -6.30
CA PHE A 160 8.75 8.84 -7.28
C PHE A 160 9.70 7.85 -6.60
N ASN A 161 9.61 6.57 -6.97
CA ASN A 161 10.52 5.49 -6.57
C ASN A 161 10.65 5.24 -5.05
N HIS A 162 9.65 5.69 -4.21
CA HIS A 162 9.68 5.38 -2.79
C HIS A 162 9.21 3.94 -2.52
N ALA A 163 9.87 3.30 -1.58
CA ALA A 163 9.51 1.98 -1.06
C ALA A 163 8.49 2.08 0.09
N ASP A 164 8.03 0.93 0.61
CA ASP A 164 7.32 0.87 1.87
C ASP A 164 8.26 1.05 3.09
N TYR A 165 9.55 1.32 2.81
CA TYR A 165 10.58 1.72 3.76
C TYR A 165 10.42 3.20 4.11
N ARG A 166 9.89 3.49 5.29
CA ARG A 166 9.64 4.86 5.72
C ARG A 166 9.62 4.99 7.24
N LEU A 167 10.07 6.15 7.73
CA LEU A 167 9.87 6.56 9.12
C LEU A 167 8.62 7.40 9.22
N ILE A 168 7.79 7.13 10.24
CA ILE A 168 6.58 7.88 10.55
C ILE A 168 6.53 8.11 12.07
N SER A 169 6.27 9.34 12.49
CA SER A 169 6.08 9.67 13.91
C SER A 169 4.73 9.18 14.44
N SER A 170 4.64 8.97 15.76
CA SER A 170 3.38 8.58 16.42
C SER A 170 2.28 9.64 16.22
N ARG A 171 2.64 10.91 16.14
CA ARG A 171 1.70 11.99 15.83
C ARG A 171 1.06 11.83 14.46
N VAL A 172 1.86 11.51 13.43
CA VAL A 172 1.35 11.23 12.09
C VAL A 172 0.50 9.95 12.07
N LEU A 173 0.90 8.92 12.83
CA LEU A 173 0.12 7.69 12.96
C LEU A 173 -1.24 7.93 13.62
N GLU A 174 -1.31 8.87 14.58
CA GLU A 174 -2.60 9.25 15.19
C GLU A 174 -3.55 9.82 14.13
N GLU A 175 -3.08 10.78 13.33
CA GLU A 175 -3.88 11.36 12.25
C GLU A 175 -4.22 10.32 11.18
N LEU A 176 -3.24 9.48 10.78
CA LEU A 176 -3.46 8.40 9.82
C LEU A 176 -4.50 7.38 10.31
N SER A 177 -4.64 7.19 11.62
CA SER A 177 -5.63 6.29 12.20
C SER A 177 -7.08 6.74 11.98
N ASN A 178 -7.30 8.03 11.69
CA ASN A 178 -8.59 8.60 11.35
C ASN A 178 -9.03 8.28 9.90
N PHE A 179 -8.09 7.86 9.05
CA PHE A 179 -8.39 7.42 7.69
C PHE A 179 -8.99 6.01 7.74
N LYS A 180 -10.28 5.90 7.44
CA LYS A 180 -11.05 4.65 7.61
C LYS A 180 -11.21 3.84 6.33
N GLU A 181 -10.58 4.27 5.24
CA GLU A 181 -10.67 3.59 3.94
C GLU A 181 -10.29 2.12 4.04
N VAL A 182 -11.13 1.25 3.48
CA VAL A 182 -10.88 -0.19 3.39
C VAL A 182 -9.90 -0.49 2.25
N ASN A 183 -9.96 0.31 1.18
CA ASN A 183 -9.04 0.24 0.06
C ASN A 183 -7.72 0.97 0.38
N ILE A 184 -6.82 0.26 1.05
CA ILE A 184 -5.57 0.85 1.54
C ILE A 184 -4.56 0.98 0.39
N PHE A 185 -4.07 2.19 0.20
CA PHE A 185 -2.90 2.49 -0.60
C PHE A 185 -1.97 3.41 0.21
N LEU A 186 -1.20 2.82 1.14
CA LEU A 186 -0.37 3.57 2.10
C LEU A 186 0.59 4.56 1.45
N ARG A 187 1.09 4.23 0.23
CA ARG A 187 1.98 5.12 -0.53
C ARG A 187 1.33 6.43 -0.93
N GLY A 188 0.02 6.42 -1.14
CA GLY A 188 -0.75 7.63 -1.44
C GLY A 188 -1.38 8.26 -0.20
N MET A 189 -1.71 7.47 0.83
CA MET A 189 -2.39 7.96 2.04
C MET A 189 -1.45 8.75 2.96
N VAL A 190 -0.21 8.28 3.15
CA VAL A 190 0.75 8.94 4.04
C VAL A 190 1.05 10.39 3.63
N PRO A 191 1.27 10.72 2.34
CA PRO A 191 1.43 12.11 1.91
C PRO A 191 0.22 13.00 2.19
N LEU A 192 -1.01 12.46 2.18
CA LEU A 192 -2.24 13.23 2.42
C LEU A 192 -2.32 13.82 3.83
N VAL A 193 -1.59 13.25 4.79
CA VAL A 193 -1.56 13.78 6.17
C VAL A 193 -0.87 15.16 6.23
N GLY A 194 0.00 15.49 5.27
CA GLY A 194 0.53 16.84 5.04
C GLY A 194 1.58 17.34 6.05
N PHE A 195 2.16 16.46 6.87
CA PHE A 195 3.21 16.83 7.81
C PHE A 195 4.57 17.04 7.12
N LYS A 196 5.48 17.76 7.82
CA LYS A 196 6.83 18.01 7.31
C LYS A 196 7.55 16.71 7.00
N SER A 197 7.93 16.53 5.74
CA SER A 197 8.54 15.30 5.24
C SER A 197 9.86 15.56 4.52
N THR A 198 10.68 14.52 4.42
CA THR A 198 11.92 14.50 3.63
C THR A 198 12.16 13.11 3.05
N SER A 199 13.17 12.98 2.20
CA SER A 199 13.58 11.71 1.59
C SER A 199 15.02 11.39 1.95
N VAL A 200 15.27 10.11 2.26
CA VAL A 200 16.60 9.52 2.43
C VAL A 200 16.82 8.55 1.28
N TYR A 201 17.93 8.72 0.56
CA TYR A 201 18.27 7.90 -0.58
C TYR A 201 19.15 6.74 -0.15
N TYR A 202 18.84 5.52 -0.62
CA TYR A 202 19.61 4.31 -0.32
C TYR A 202 19.75 3.39 -1.54
N GLU A 203 20.75 2.53 -1.51
CA GLU A 203 20.96 1.50 -2.51
C GLU A 203 20.18 0.24 -2.16
N ARG A 204 19.65 -0.44 -3.18
CA ARG A 204 18.94 -1.69 -2.99
C ARG A 204 19.87 -2.87 -3.22
N HIS A 205 19.91 -3.78 -2.28
CA HIS A 205 20.67 -5.04 -2.38
C HIS A 205 19.87 -6.14 -3.09
N GLU A 206 20.55 -7.18 -3.51
CA GLU A 206 19.91 -8.40 -3.99
C GLU A 206 19.19 -9.11 -2.85
N ARG A 207 18.13 -9.86 -3.17
CA ARG A 207 17.40 -10.63 -2.17
C ARG A 207 18.31 -11.70 -1.55
N ILE A 208 18.23 -11.85 -0.24
CA ILE A 208 18.97 -12.87 0.50
C ILE A 208 18.45 -14.27 0.17
N ALA A 209 17.11 -14.42 -0.05
CA ALA A 209 16.46 -15.67 -0.47
C ALA A 209 15.10 -15.40 -1.14
N GLY A 210 14.61 -16.35 -1.97
CA GLY A 210 13.31 -16.32 -2.65
C GLY A 210 13.32 -15.72 -4.04
N GLU A 211 12.37 -16.17 -4.90
CA GLU A 211 12.21 -15.67 -6.27
C GLU A 211 11.19 -14.53 -6.34
N SER A 212 11.53 -13.48 -7.08
CA SER A 212 10.63 -12.35 -7.33
C SER A 212 9.73 -12.65 -8.52
N HIS A 213 8.49 -13.05 -8.27
CA HIS A 213 7.47 -13.15 -9.30
C HIS A 213 6.49 -11.97 -9.19
N TYR A 214 6.87 -10.80 -9.75
CA TYR A 214 5.93 -9.71 -9.99
C TYR A 214 5.63 -9.62 -11.49
N PRO A 215 4.65 -10.41 -12.00
CA PRO A 215 4.25 -10.34 -13.40
C PRO A 215 3.65 -8.96 -13.71
N LEU A 216 3.84 -8.47 -14.95
CA LEU A 216 3.28 -7.19 -15.45
C LEU A 216 1.79 -7.02 -15.12
N LYS A 217 1.04 -8.12 -15.12
CA LYS A 217 -0.39 -8.14 -14.75
C LYS A 217 -0.65 -7.64 -13.33
N LYS A 218 0.19 -8.00 -12.36
CA LYS A 218 0.07 -7.53 -10.97
C LYS A 218 0.46 -6.05 -10.83
N MET A 219 1.46 -5.58 -11.61
CA MET A 219 1.84 -4.17 -11.63
C MET A 219 0.72 -3.30 -12.18
N LEU A 220 0.08 -3.71 -13.29
CA LEU A 220 -1.05 -3.00 -13.87
C LEU A 220 -2.27 -2.99 -12.95
N ALA A 221 -2.57 -4.11 -12.29
CA ALA A 221 -3.64 -4.18 -11.31
C ALA A 221 -3.39 -3.22 -10.13
N LEU A 222 -2.18 -3.21 -9.56
CA LEU A 222 -1.82 -2.29 -8.48
C LEU A 222 -1.93 -0.82 -8.91
N ALA A 223 -1.57 -0.52 -10.16
CA ALA A 223 -1.71 0.80 -10.76
C ALA A 223 -3.17 1.23 -10.85
N PHE A 224 -4.01 0.35 -11.39
CA PHE A 224 -5.43 0.60 -11.56
C PHE A 224 -6.11 0.76 -10.20
N ASP A 225 -5.76 -0.08 -9.23
CA ASP A 225 -6.23 0.03 -7.85
C ASP A 225 -5.83 1.36 -7.20
N GLY A 226 -4.58 1.80 -7.39
CA GLY A 226 -4.11 3.09 -6.88
C GLY A 226 -4.86 4.27 -7.49
N ILE A 227 -5.04 4.28 -8.82
CA ILE A 227 -5.77 5.35 -9.52
C ILE A 227 -7.23 5.41 -9.06
N THR A 228 -7.92 4.28 -9.05
CA THR A 228 -9.35 4.23 -8.72
C THR A 228 -9.64 4.40 -7.23
N SER A 229 -8.64 4.20 -6.35
CA SER A 229 -8.77 4.46 -4.91
C SER A 229 -8.55 5.94 -4.55
N LEU A 230 -7.66 6.64 -5.27
CA LEU A 230 -7.25 8.00 -4.89
C LEU A 230 -7.72 9.09 -5.86
N SER A 231 -8.25 8.73 -7.03
CA SER A 231 -8.62 9.70 -8.05
C SER A 231 -10.01 9.47 -8.62
N ILE A 232 -10.76 10.56 -8.78
CA ILE A 232 -12.05 10.59 -9.50
C ILE A 232 -11.89 11.00 -10.97
N LYS A 233 -10.66 11.26 -11.44
CA LYS A 233 -10.41 11.69 -12.83
C LYS A 233 -10.87 10.68 -13.89
N PRO A 234 -10.73 9.35 -13.70
CA PRO A 234 -11.27 8.38 -14.66
C PRO A 234 -12.77 8.57 -14.92
N ILE A 235 -13.56 8.84 -13.88
CA ILE A 235 -15.00 9.10 -14.01
C ILE A 235 -15.23 10.39 -14.82
N ARG A 236 -14.49 11.47 -14.51
CA ARG A 236 -14.59 12.73 -15.25
C ARG A 236 -14.21 12.59 -16.72
N MET A 237 -13.20 11.78 -17.02
CA MET A 237 -12.79 11.49 -18.40
C MET A 237 -13.90 10.75 -19.16
N ILE A 238 -14.55 9.77 -18.53
CA ILE A 238 -15.71 9.06 -19.11
C ILE A 238 -16.83 10.05 -19.41
N THR A 239 -17.14 10.93 -18.46
CA THR A 239 -18.16 11.96 -18.64
C THR A 239 -17.81 12.90 -19.81
N GLY A 240 -16.54 13.34 -19.89
CA GLY A 240 -16.06 14.18 -21.00
C GLY A 240 -16.14 13.47 -22.36
N LEU A 241 -15.73 12.19 -22.40
CA LEU A 241 -15.83 11.36 -23.59
C LEU A 241 -17.29 11.19 -24.02
N GLY A 242 -18.18 10.86 -23.08
CA GLY A 242 -19.62 10.74 -23.33
C GLY A 242 -20.24 12.03 -23.88
N MET A 243 -19.88 13.18 -23.32
CA MET A 243 -20.30 14.50 -23.80
C MET A 243 -19.82 14.77 -25.23
N GLY A 244 -18.55 14.42 -25.54
CA GLY A 244 -18.00 14.56 -26.90
C GLY A 244 -18.71 13.68 -27.91
N ILE A 245 -18.97 12.40 -27.56
CA ILE A 245 -19.73 11.48 -28.43
C ILE A 245 -21.16 11.97 -28.61
N ALA A 246 -21.83 12.42 -27.54
CA ALA A 246 -23.20 12.95 -27.64
C ALA A 246 -23.28 14.17 -28.58
N LEU A 247 -22.32 15.10 -28.51
CA LEU A 247 -22.26 16.26 -29.38
C LEU A 247 -22.02 15.85 -30.83
N MET A 248 -21.10 14.95 -31.11
CA MET A 248 -20.87 14.43 -32.47
C MET A 248 -22.09 13.70 -33.01
N SER A 249 -22.76 12.89 -32.17
CA SER A 249 -23.99 12.19 -32.54
C SER A 249 -25.10 13.17 -32.87
N PHE A 250 -25.26 14.25 -32.11
CA PHE A 250 -26.24 15.30 -32.38
C PHE A 250 -26.00 15.97 -33.74
N ILE A 251 -24.74 16.30 -34.06
CA ILE A 251 -24.35 16.84 -35.37
C ILE A 251 -24.70 15.84 -36.49
N GLY A 252 -24.40 14.55 -36.27
CA GLY A 252 -24.73 13.48 -37.21
C GLY A 252 -26.22 13.32 -37.44
N VAL A 253 -27.05 13.45 -36.40
CA VAL A 253 -28.51 13.42 -36.52
C VAL A 253 -29.00 14.61 -37.36
N VAL A 254 -28.55 15.83 -37.06
CA VAL A 254 -28.92 17.04 -37.83
C VAL A 254 -28.51 16.87 -39.30
N TRP A 255 -27.30 16.40 -39.57
CA TRP A 255 -26.83 16.13 -40.93
C TRP A 255 -27.72 15.08 -41.64
N SER A 256 -28.07 13.98 -41.00
CA SER A 256 -28.92 12.93 -41.56
C SER A 256 -30.30 13.42 -41.91
N VAL A 257 -30.91 14.28 -41.07
CA VAL A 257 -32.21 14.91 -41.32
C VAL A 257 -32.13 15.84 -42.51
N VAL A 258 -31.09 16.70 -42.63
CA VAL A 258 -30.88 17.58 -43.76
C VAL A 258 -30.75 16.78 -45.08
N MET A 259 -29.93 15.72 -45.08
CA MET A 259 -29.74 14.86 -46.27
C MET A 259 -31.01 14.14 -46.68
N TYR A 260 -31.87 13.75 -45.73
CA TYR A 260 -33.18 13.19 -46.02
C TYR A 260 -34.07 14.16 -46.78
N PHE A 261 -34.13 15.44 -46.36
CA PHE A 261 -34.95 16.47 -47.08
C PHE A 261 -34.37 16.85 -48.44
N ILE A 262 -33.07 16.66 -48.68
CA ILE A 262 -32.41 16.94 -49.99
C ILE A 262 -32.59 15.72 -50.95
N GLY A 263 -33.11 14.59 -50.47
CA GLY A 263 -33.34 13.39 -51.31
C GLY A 263 -32.10 12.53 -51.53
N ASN A 264 -30.98 12.79 -50.86
CA ASN A 264 -29.73 12.03 -50.95
C ASN A 264 -29.61 11.05 -49.77
N THR A 265 -30.34 9.93 -49.80
CA THR A 265 -30.19 8.86 -48.83
C THR A 265 -29.13 7.85 -49.26
N VAL A 266 -28.16 7.57 -48.38
CA VAL A 266 -27.07 6.64 -48.65
C VAL A 266 -27.43 5.26 -48.13
N SER A 267 -27.18 4.19 -48.95
CA SER A 267 -27.24 2.79 -48.50
C SER A 267 -26.10 2.57 -47.50
N GLY A 268 -26.40 2.35 -46.23
CA GLY A 268 -25.37 2.36 -45.18
C GLY A 268 -25.54 1.30 -44.09
N TRP A 269 -26.06 0.06 -44.41
CA TRP A 269 -26.27 -0.96 -43.39
C TRP A 269 -24.98 -1.33 -42.66
N ALA A 270 -23.85 -1.51 -43.34
CA ALA A 270 -22.56 -1.88 -42.75
C ALA A 270 -21.99 -0.76 -41.85
N SER A 271 -22.10 0.51 -42.28
CA SER A 271 -21.61 1.64 -41.45
C SER A 271 -22.49 1.86 -40.22
N MET A 272 -23.80 1.66 -40.31
CA MET A 272 -24.71 1.77 -39.18
C MET A 272 -24.43 0.68 -38.14
N THR A 273 -24.26 -0.59 -38.58
CA THR A 273 -23.93 -1.71 -37.70
C THR A 273 -22.59 -1.49 -37.01
N SER A 274 -21.55 -1.02 -37.73
CA SER A 274 -20.24 -0.75 -37.15
C SER A 274 -20.31 0.37 -36.09
N LEU A 275 -21.09 1.42 -36.37
CA LEU A 275 -21.27 2.53 -35.41
C LEU A 275 -22.01 2.09 -34.15
N ILE A 276 -23.05 1.27 -34.28
CA ILE A 276 -23.78 0.72 -33.12
C ILE A 276 -22.85 -0.18 -32.28
N CYS A 277 -22.09 -1.07 -32.92
CA CYS A 277 -21.13 -1.93 -32.21
C CYS A 277 -20.05 -1.11 -31.50
N PHE A 278 -19.52 -0.07 -32.14
CA PHE A 278 -18.51 0.83 -31.53
C PHE A 278 -19.06 1.56 -30.30
N ILE A 279 -20.23 2.19 -30.43
CA ILE A 279 -20.88 2.90 -29.32
C ILE A 279 -21.22 1.91 -28.19
N GLY A 280 -21.76 0.74 -28.51
CA GLY A 280 -22.03 -0.30 -27.52
C GLY A 280 -20.79 -0.77 -26.78
N GLY A 281 -19.66 -0.96 -27.47
CA GLY A 281 -18.40 -1.28 -26.88
C GLY A 281 -17.88 -0.20 -25.92
N VAL A 282 -17.93 1.06 -26.33
CA VAL A 282 -17.55 2.21 -25.48
C VAL A 282 -18.45 2.28 -24.23
N GLN A 283 -19.77 2.10 -24.40
CA GLN A 283 -20.70 2.09 -23.25
C GLN A 283 -20.38 0.98 -22.24
N LEU A 284 -20.08 -0.24 -22.71
CA LEU A 284 -19.70 -1.33 -21.81
C LEU A 284 -18.42 -1.07 -21.04
N ILE A 285 -17.42 -0.45 -21.68
CA ILE A 285 -16.18 -0.02 -20.99
C ILE A 285 -16.49 1.03 -19.92
N CYS A 286 -17.29 2.03 -20.25
CA CYS A 286 -17.69 3.08 -19.30
C CYS A 286 -18.44 2.49 -18.08
N LEU A 287 -19.38 1.58 -18.32
CA LEU A 287 -20.12 0.87 -17.29
C LEU A 287 -19.20 0.01 -16.43
N GLY A 288 -18.20 -0.65 -17.04
CA GLY A 288 -17.18 -1.42 -16.31
C GLY A 288 -16.39 -0.55 -15.33
N ILE A 289 -15.92 0.62 -15.77
CA ILE A 289 -15.19 1.56 -14.90
C ILE A 289 -16.11 2.10 -13.80
N LEU A 290 -17.35 2.46 -14.09
CA LEU A 290 -18.33 2.86 -13.06
C LEU A 290 -18.58 1.72 -12.06
N GLY A 291 -18.70 0.49 -12.54
CA GLY A 291 -18.85 -0.70 -11.71
C GLY A 291 -17.70 -0.87 -10.72
N GLU A 292 -16.46 -0.59 -11.13
CA GLU A 292 -15.29 -0.63 -10.26
C GLU A 292 -15.40 0.37 -9.09
N TYR A 293 -15.80 1.63 -9.38
CA TYR A 293 -16.01 2.63 -8.33
C TYR A 293 -17.17 2.26 -7.40
N ILE A 294 -18.27 1.75 -7.95
CA ILE A 294 -19.39 1.27 -7.15
C ILE A 294 -18.94 0.10 -6.26
N GLY A 295 -18.13 -0.82 -6.80
CA GLY A 295 -17.55 -1.92 -6.04
C GLY A 295 -16.70 -1.43 -4.85
N LYS A 296 -15.86 -0.40 -5.06
CA LYS A 296 -15.07 0.22 -3.99
C LYS A 296 -15.96 0.91 -2.95
N ILE A 297 -16.95 1.70 -3.37
CA ILE A 297 -17.93 2.33 -2.45
C ILE A 297 -18.65 1.25 -1.62
N TYR A 298 -19.03 0.13 -2.23
CA TYR A 298 -19.65 -0.98 -1.51
C TYR A 298 -18.74 -1.58 -0.44
N LEU A 299 -17.44 -1.73 -0.70
CA LEU A 299 -16.47 -2.19 0.29
C LEU A 299 -16.31 -1.19 1.44
N GLU A 300 -16.23 0.11 1.12
CA GLU A 300 -16.14 1.18 2.11
C GLU A 300 -17.40 1.26 3.00
N THR A 301 -18.58 1.16 2.39
CA THR A 301 -19.86 1.20 3.13
C THR A 301 -20.01 0.03 4.10
N LYS A 302 -19.43 -1.14 3.79
CA LYS A 302 -19.42 -2.28 4.71
C LYS A 302 -18.55 -2.06 5.94
N ALA A 303 -17.60 -1.16 5.90
CA ALA A 303 -16.68 -0.79 6.99
C ALA A 303 -16.10 -2.01 7.74
N ARG A 304 -15.76 -3.08 7.02
CA ARG A 304 -15.20 -4.30 7.62
C ARG A 304 -13.79 -4.03 8.12
N PRO A 305 -13.37 -4.64 9.26
CA PRO A 305 -12.01 -4.49 9.76
C PRO A 305 -10.97 -4.84 8.68
N ARG A 306 -10.00 -3.96 8.49
CA ARG A 306 -8.91 -4.13 7.51
C ARG A 306 -8.04 -5.33 7.86
N TYR A 307 -7.82 -5.56 9.16
CA TYR A 307 -7.09 -6.69 9.73
C TYR A 307 -7.71 -7.09 11.07
N ILE A 308 -7.41 -8.29 11.53
CA ILE A 308 -7.80 -8.80 12.85
C ILE A 308 -6.57 -9.46 13.45
N ILE A 309 -6.10 -8.95 14.59
CA ILE A 309 -4.99 -9.52 15.33
C ILE A 309 -5.52 -10.69 16.16
N SER A 310 -4.99 -11.89 15.92
CA SER A 310 -5.35 -13.11 16.64
C SER A 310 -4.46 -13.37 17.85
N GLU A 311 -3.18 -13.01 17.76
CA GLU A 311 -2.19 -13.27 18.82
C GLU A 311 -1.17 -12.13 18.91
N ARG A 312 -0.64 -11.94 20.12
CA ARG A 312 0.48 -11.05 20.45
C ARG A 312 1.49 -11.77 21.31
N THR A 313 2.79 -11.56 21.11
CA THR A 313 3.84 -12.19 21.92
C THR A 313 3.93 -11.64 23.34
N TYR A 314 3.43 -10.44 23.60
CA TYR A 314 3.50 -9.73 24.88
C TYR A 314 2.18 -9.78 25.68
N GLU A 315 1.10 -10.34 25.15
CA GLU A 315 -0.12 -10.62 25.88
C GLU A 315 -0.14 -12.08 26.35
N LYS A 316 -0.36 -12.29 27.65
CA LYS A 316 -0.66 -13.65 28.16
C LYS A 316 -2.01 -14.08 27.60
N LYS A 317 -2.09 -15.25 26.95
CA LYS A 317 -3.34 -15.86 26.48
C LYS A 317 -4.30 -16.06 27.66
N THR A 318 -5.21 -15.15 27.90
CA THR A 318 -6.31 -15.35 28.84
C THR A 318 -7.48 -15.93 28.07
N TYR A 319 -7.46 -17.24 27.83
CA TYR A 319 -8.66 -17.94 27.38
C TYR A 319 -9.63 -18.01 28.57
N LYS A 320 -10.59 -17.11 28.64
CA LYS A 320 -11.82 -17.37 29.40
C LYS A 320 -12.65 -18.35 28.57
N CYS A 321 -12.46 -19.62 28.78
CA CYS A 321 -13.49 -20.61 28.43
C CYS A 321 -14.68 -20.34 29.34
N GLY A 322 -15.67 -19.60 28.85
CA GLY A 322 -16.97 -19.49 29.46
C GLY A 322 -17.68 -20.82 29.33
N GLY A 323 -17.74 -21.54 30.41
CA GLY A 323 -18.44 -22.83 30.55
C GLY A 323 -18.66 -23.16 32.00
N GLU A 324 -19.26 -22.25 32.76
CA GLU A 324 -19.95 -22.63 33.98
C GLU A 324 -21.40 -22.95 33.64
N ASN A 325 -21.65 -24.27 33.53
CA ASN A 325 -23.01 -24.80 33.63
C ASN A 325 -23.53 -24.48 35.06
N GLU A 326 -24.30 -23.43 35.21
CA GLU A 326 -25.17 -23.31 36.35
C GLU A 326 -26.20 -24.46 36.28
N LYS A 327 -25.95 -25.47 37.10
CA LYS A 327 -27.00 -26.43 37.50
C LYS A 327 -28.02 -25.67 38.35
N ILE A 328 -29.17 -25.40 37.75
CA ILE A 328 -30.36 -25.03 38.49
C ILE A 328 -30.79 -26.29 39.26
N GLY A 329 -30.69 -26.23 40.59
CA GLY A 329 -31.31 -27.11 41.53
C GLY A 329 -32.52 -26.40 42.10
#